data_a10227a405e890b2291a6d7557a2003f
#
_entry.id   a10227a405e890b2291a6d7557a2003f
#
_cell.length_a   1.000
_cell.length_b   1.000
_cell.length_c   1.000
_cell.angle_alpha   90.00
_cell.angle_beta   90.00
_cell.angle_gamma   90.00
#
_symmetry.space_group_name_H-M   'P 1'
#
loop_
_entity.id
_entity.type
_entity.pdbx_description
1 polymer ?
#
loop_
_entity_poly.entity_id
_entity_poly.type
_entity_poly.pdbx_seq_one_letter_code
_entity_poly.pdbx_strand_id
1 'polypeptide(L)'
;MAVGICADNVTKLFRNTVALDKTSLSVDKGMNIVIGPNGAGKSTLLRCIGGLYRPDSGSVRVFGKDPYYDDEARGRVSLLSDNYALYDKLPVIKNLLFFGKLYGNSSTETMNMSRIFLKKLDAYQYIDRKAGELSRGTKQKVAICRALLGNPDVFLLDEPTAFLDAASAEKVHIMLEEFASDGKVVLYATQRLNEAARFNANLFIIKKGRISKSLRHSDLYGSILKGARINIKLADPLTDAVARKVPHFNAALGSNIRITVRNYKDINEAIKYLIGKGAYIVSVDYSEPLIEDML
;
A
#
# COMPACT_ATOMS: atom_id res chain seq x y z
N MET A 1 0.06 -19.63 -14.47
CA MET A 1 0.45 -18.23 -14.76
C MET A 1 1.91 -18.08 -14.36
N ALA A 2 2.72 -17.33 -15.08
CA ALA A 2 4.12 -17.16 -14.72
C ALA A 2 4.21 -16.25 -13.49
N VAL A 3 4.79 -16.75 -12.40
CA VAL A 3 5.07 -16.00 -11.18
C VAL A 3 5.95 -14.79 -11.51
N GLY A 4 5.49 -13.60 -11.16
CA GLY A 4 6.23 -12.36 -11.44
C GLY A 4 7.43 -12.18 -10.49
N ILE A 5 7.22 -12.42 -9.19
CA ILE A 5 8.25 -12.35 -8.15
C ILE A 5 8.16 -13.59 -7.27
N CYS A 6 9.29 -14.20 -6.98
CA CYS A 6 9.42 -15.29 -6.02
C CYS A 6 10.53 -14.96 -5.03
N ALA A 7 10.20 -14.89 -3.75
CA ALA A 7 11.16 -14.88 -2.66
C ALA A 7 11.03 -16.20 -1.90
N ASP A 8 12.15 -16.90 -1.70
CA ASP A 8 12.17 -18.20 -1.03
C ASP A 8 13.16 -18.19 0.14
N ASN A 9 12.65 -18.35 1.35
CA ASN A 9 13.40 -18.41 2.61
C ASN A 9 14.42 -17.27 2.76
N VAL A 10 14.06 -16.06 2.31
CA VAL A 10 14.93 -14.88 2.31
C VAL A 10 15.24 -14.44 3.73
N THR A 11 16.53 -14.42 4.07
CA THR A 11 17.03 -13.85 5.33
C THR A 11 17.92 -12.65 5.01
N LYS A 12 17.74 -11.55 5.75
CA LYS A 12 18.57 -10.37 5.65
C LYS A 12 18.94 -9.84 7.02
N LEU A 13 20.24 -9.70 7.25
CA LEU A 13 20.83 -9.24 8.50
C LEU A 13 21.46 -7.86 8.30
N PHE A 14 21.30 -6.99 9.29
CA PHE A 14 22.03 -5.74 9.41
C PHE A 14 22.69 -5.68 10.79
N ARG A 15 24.00 -5.90 10.84
CA ARG A 15 24.74 -6.01 12.09
C ARG A 15 24.06 -7.04 13.02
N ASN A 16 23.42 -6.56 14.11
CA ASN A 16 22.76 -7.41 15.11
C ASN A 16 21.24 -7.52 14.92
N THR A 17 20.69 -6.99 13.82
CA THR A 17 19.25 -6.98 13.57
C THR A 17 18.88 -7.90 12.43
N VAL A 18 17.98 -8.84 12.68
CA VAL A 18 17.35 -9.67 11.64
C VAL A 18 16.20 -8.88 11.04
N ALA A 19 16.39 -8.33 9.83
CA ALA A 19 15.38 -7.55 9.15
C ALA A 19 14.39 -8.43 8.37
N LEU A 20 14.88 -9.54 7.79
CA LEU A 20 14.06 -10.60 7.19
C LEU A 20 14.53 -11.95 7.75
N ASP A 21 13.58 -12.81 8.10
CA ASP A 21 13.85 -14.10 8.71
C ASP A 21 13.07 -15.19 7.98
N LYS A 22 13.74 -15.88 7.04
CA LYS A 22 13.17 -16.94 6.20
C LYS A 22 11.85 -16.52 5.54
N THR A 23 11.83 -15.29 5.03
CA THR A 23 10.65 -14.69 4.40
C THR A 23 10.41 -15.33 3.05
N SER A 24 9.21 -15.88 2.83
CA SER A 24 8.81 -16.46 1.55
C SER A 24 7.52 -15.83 1.07
N LEU A 25 7.47 -15.42 -0.20
CA LEU A 25 6.26 -14.98 -0.88
C LEU A 25 6.36 -15.23 -2.39
N SER A 26 5.20 -15.42 -3.00
CA SER A 26 5.04 -15.52 -4.44
C SER A 26 4.03 -14.48 -4.90
N VAL A 27 4.42 -13.64 -5.84
CA VAL A 27 3.64 -12.50 -6.32
C VAL A 27 3.39 -12.67 -7.80
N ASP A 28 2.12 -12.65 -8.18
CA ASP A 28 1.67 -12.69 -9.56
C ASP A 28 1.42 -11.28 -10.13
N LYS A 29 1.10 -11.22 -11.43
CA LYS A 29 0.64 -10.00 -12.09
C LYS A 29 -0.58 -9.42 -11.38
N GLY A 30 -0.72 -8.09 -11.45
CA GLY A 30 -1.79 -7.36 -10.81
C GLY A 30 -1.35 -6.68 -9.51
N MET A 31 -2.33 -6.31 -8.68
CA MET A 31 -2.12 -5.62 -7.41
C MET A 31 -1.79 -6.62 -6.29
N ASN A 32 -0.71 -6.37 -5.58
CA ASN A 32 -0.27 -7.15 -4.43
C ASN A 32 0.17 -6.20 -3.32
N ILE A 33 -0.14 -6.52 -2.08
CA ILE A 33 0.12 -5.63 -0.94
C ILE A 33 0.86 -6.39 0.16
N VAL A 34 1.95 -5.77 0.64
CA VAL A 34 2.63 -6.19 1.87
C VAL A 34 2.22 -5.24 2.98
N ILE A 35 1.50 -5.76 3.97
CA ILE A 35 1.03 -4.98 5.10
C ILE A 35 1.71 -5.42 6.40
N GLY A 36 2.11 -4.45 7.22
CA GLY A 36 2.75 -4.73 8.51
C GLY A 36 3.19 -3.46 9.22
N PRO A 37 3.46 -3.53 10.53
CA PRO A 37 3.89 -2.37 11.31
C PRO A 37 5.25 -1.83 10.85
N ASN A 38 5.62 -0.66 11.37
CA ASN A 38 6.96 -0.10 11.14
C ASN A 38 8.02 -1.05 11.71
N GLY A 39 9.12 -1.21 10.98
CA GLY A 39 10.19 -2.15 11.36
C GLY A 39 9.89 -3.63 11.08
N ALA A 40 8.73 -3.98 10.48
CA ALA A 40 8.40 -5.37 10.18
C ALA A 40 9.25 -6.00 9.07
N GLY A 41 10.03 -5.20 8.31
CA GLY A 41 10.88 -5.69 7.22
C GLY A 41 10.38 -5.35 5.81
N LYS A 42 9.26 -4.58 5.66
CA LYS A 42 8.67 -4.23 4.35
C LYS A 42 9.68 -3.62 3.39
N SER A 43 10.31 -2.51 3.77
CA SER A 43 11.30 -1.81 2.94
C SER A 43 12.50 -2.67 2.59
N THR A 44 12.95 -3.52 3.53
CA THR A 44 14.05 -4.46 3.30
C THR A 44 13.67 -5.51 2.26
N LEU A 45 12.45 -6.04 2.35
CA LEU A 45 11.92 -6.99 1.38
C LEU A 45 11.85 -6.39 -0.03
N LEU A 46 11.30 -5.17 -0.16
CA LEU A 46 11.25 -4.46 -1.45
C LEU A 46 12.66 -4.21 -2.02
N ARG A 47 13.64 -3.84 -1.18
CA ARG A 47 15.02 -3.62 -1.63
C ARG A 47 15.73 -4.91 -2.04
N CYS A 48 15.41 -6.04 -1.41
CA CYS A 48 15.90 -7.36 -1.88
C CYS A 48 15.27 -7.73 -3.24
N ILE A 49 13.96 -7.53 -3.41
CA ILE A 49 13.26 -7.80 -4.67
C ILE A 49 13.75 -6.85 -5.77
N GLY A 50 14.04 -5.60 -5.44
CA GLY A 50 14.60 -4.62 -6.38
C GLY A 50 16.08 -4.81 -6.72
N GLY A 51 16.74 -5.86 -6.17
CA GLY A 51 18.15 -6.14 -6.43
C GLY A 51 19.13 -5.14 -5.78
N LEU A 52 18.66 -4.30 -4.84
CA LEU A 52 19.52 -3.35 -4.11
C LEU A 52 20.25 -4.02 -2.94
N TYR A 53 19.62 -5.01 -2.32
CA TYR A 53 20.21 -5.78 -1.24
C TYR A 53 20.29 -7.25 -1.62
N ARG A 54 21.48 -7.81 -1.49
CA ARG A 54 21.65 -9.26 -1.56
C ARG A 54 21.11 -9.89 -0.29
N PRO A 55 20.26 -10.94 -0.37
CA PRO A 55 19.94 -11.78 0.77
C PRO A 55 21.18 -12.42 1.36
N ASP A 56 21.21 -12.59 2.68
CA ASP A 56 22.29 -13.35 3.35
C ASP A 56 22.06 -14.86 3.24
N SER A 57 20.79 -15.28 3.12
CA SER A 57 20.40 -16.63 2.71
C SER A 57 19.04 -16.63 2.02
N GLY A 58 18.69 -17.73 1.36
CA GLY A 58 17.51 -17.84 0.50
C GLY A 58 17.75 -17.24 -0.89
N SER A 59 16.68 -17.06 -1.65
CA SER A 59 16.77 -16.52 -3.02
C SER A 59 15.60 -15.59 -3.35
N VAL A 60 15.87 -14.62 -4.24
CA VAL A 60 14.84 -13.76 -4.85
C VAL A 60 14.93 -13.93 -6.36
N ARG A 61 13.78 -14.06 -7.00
CA ARG A 61 13.68 -14.12 -8.46
C ARG A 61 12.59 -13.19 -8.96
N VAL A 62 12.90 -12.45 -10.00
CA VAL A 62 11.96 -11.63 -10.79
C VAL A 62 11.89 -12.23 -12.18
N PHE A 63 10.73 -12.74 -12.58
CA PHE A 63 10.53 -13.50 -13.81
C PHE A 63 11.58 -14.63 -14.00
N GLY A 64 11.93 -15.32 -12.90
CA GLY A 64 12.83 -16.45 -12.90
C GLY A 64 14.33 -16.12 -12.76
N LYS A 65 14.73 -14.83 -12.85
CA LYS A 65 16.11 -14.36 -12.75
C LYS A 65 16.38 -13.64 -11.42
N ASP A 66 17.61 -13.71 -10.92
CA ASP A 66 18.02 -13.01 -9.69
C ASP A 66 18.31 -11.55 -9.98
N PRO A 67 17.53 -10.60 -9.45
CA PRO A 67 17.67 -9.16 -9.76
C PRO A 67 18.95 -8.54 -9.17
N TYR A 68 19.62 -9.20 -8.23
CA TYR A 68 20.89 -8.72 -7.68
C TYR A 68 22.05 -8.93 -8.68
N TYR A 69 22.03 -10.04 -9.41
CA TYR A 69 23.09 -10.41 -10.35
C TYR A 69 22.74 -10.16 -11.83
N ASP A 70 21.45 -10.13 -12.17
CA ASP A 70 20.98 -10.02 -13.56
C ASP A 70 20.47 -8.59 -13.82
N ASP A 71 21.18 -7.86 -14.69
CA ASP A 71 20.85 -6.47 -15.04
C ASP A 71 19.53 -6.37 -15.82
N GLU A 72 19.19 -7.38 -16.63
CA GLU A 72 17.91 -7.40 -17.36
C GLU A 72 16.74 -7.53 -16.38
N ALA A 73 16.84 -8.45 -15.41
CA ALA A 73 15.83 -8.60 -14.37
C ALA A 73 15.68 -7.31 -13.55
N ARG A 74 16.81 -6.69 -13.18
CA ARG A 74 16.81 -5.43 -12.43
C ARG A 74 16.25 -4.28 -13.25
N GLY A 75 16.53 -4.20 -14.56
CA GLY A 75 15.99 -3.19 -15.47
C GLY A 75 14.47 -3.24 -15.63
N ARG A 76 13.83 -4.38 -15.33
CA ARG A 76 12.38 -4.56 -15.35
C ARG A 76 11.69 -4.10 -14.07
N VAL A 77 12.44 -3.76 -13.02
CA VAL A 77 11.93 -3.37 -11.70
C VAL A 77 12.12 -1.88 -11.47
N SER A 78 11.09 -1.20 -11.05
CA SER A 78 11.21 0.15 -10.50
C SER A 78 10.84 0.14 -9.02
N LEU A 79 11.66 0.81 -8.20
CA LEU A 79 11.44 0.95 -6.77
C LEU A 79 11.22 2.42 -6.40
N LEU A 80 10.06 2.69 -5.79
CA LEU A 80 9.78 3.91 -5.08
C LEU A 80 10.03 3.67 -3.59
N SER A 81 11.11 4.22 -3.07
CA SER A 81 11.45 4.17 -1.65
C SER A 81 11.11 5.48 -0.93
N ASP A 82 11.25 5.50 0.38
CA ASP A 82 11.14 6.66 1.26
C ASP A 82 12.07 7.83 0.87
N ASN A 83 13.17 7.54 0.20
CA ASN A 83 14.01 8.54 -0.43
C ASN A 83 13.51 8.82 -1.86
N TYR A 84 13.06 10.04 -2.10
CA TYR A 84 12.55 10.46 -3.42
C TYR A 84 13.54 10.27 -4.57
N ALA A 85 14.84 10.12 -4.27
CA ALA A 85 15.93 10.03 -5.23
C ALA A 85 15.85 11.14 -6.29
N LEU A 86 15.62 12.37 -5.85
CA LEU A 86 15.60 13.57 -6.67
C LEU A 86 16.82 14.43 -6.33
N TYR A 87 17.39 15.06 -7.35
CA TYR A 87 18.46 16.05 -7.20
C TYR A 87 17.83 17.39 -6.82
N ASP A 88 17.93 17.79 -5.56
CA ASP A 88 17.27 18.97 -5.01
C ASP A 88 17.63 20.29 -5.72
N LYS A 89 18.86 20.40 -6.24
CA LYS A 89 19.33 21.60 -6.96
C LYS A 89 18.83 21.71 -8.40
N LEU A 90 18.29 20.62 -8.96
CA LEU A 90 17.81 20.58 -10.34
C LEU A 90 16.30 20.83 -10.40
N PRO A 91 15.80 21.50 -11.47
CA PRO A 91 14.39 21.55 -11.80
C PRO A 91 13.80 20.14 -11.96
N VAL A 92 12.49 19.99 -11.70
CA VAL A 92 11.77 18.72 -11.86
C VAL A 92 12.04 18.13 -13.24
N ILE A 93 11.87 18.91 -14.30
CA ILE A 93 12.08 18.43 -15.66
C ILE A 93 13.49 17.90 -15.90
N LYS A 94 14.52 18.55 -15.34
CA LYS A 94 15.90 18.09 -15.48
C LYS A 94 16.15 16.78 -14.72
N ASN A 95 15.52 16.61 -13.56
CA ASN A 95 15.49 15.32 -12.86
C ASN A 95 14.88 14.23 -13.75
N LEU A 96 13.69 14.48 -14.29
CA LEU A 96 12.98 13.49 -15.10
C LEU A 96 13.73 13.15 -16.39
N LEU A 97 14.30 14.14 -17.08
CA LEU A 97 15.13 13.91 -18.26
C LEU A 97 16.39 13.09 -17.95
N PHE A 98 17.03 13.34 -16.80
CA PHE A 98 18.17 12.55 -16.36
C PHE A 98 17.81 11.08 -16.17
N PHE A 99 16.75 10.80 -15.41
CA PHE A 99 16.31 9.41 -15.18
C PHE A 99 15.75 8.76 -16.45
N GLY A 100 14.99 9.49 -17.27
CA GLY A 100 14.51 8.98 -18.56
C GLY A 100 15.66 8.51 -19.45
N LYS A 101 16.76 9.28 -19.50
CA LYS A 101 17.96 8.88 -20.24
C LYS A 101 18.62 7.62 -19.65
N LEU A 102 18.66 7.47 -18.33
CA LEU A 102 19.15 6.25 -17.68
C LEU A 102 18.31 5.01 -18.03
N TYR A 103 17.00 5.20 -18.25
CA TYR A 103 16.09 4.14 -18.70
C TYR A 103 16.12 3.90 -20.22
N GLY A 104 16.96 4.65 -20.97
CA GLY A 104 17.09 4.52 -22.43
C GLY A 104 16.08 5.33 -23.24
N ASN A 105 15.25 6.16 -22.60
CA ASN A 105 14.28 7.00 -23.28
C ASN A 105 14.94 8.21 -23.95
N SER A 106 14.43 8.60 -25.11
CA SER A 106 14.75 9.90 -25.72
C SER A 106 14.23 11.06 -24.85
N SER A 107 14.78 12.25 -25.05
CA SER A 107 14.30 13.46 -24.35
C SER A 107 12.83 13.76 -24.68
N THR A 108 12.41 13.52 -25.92
CA THR A 108 11.03 13.74 -26.38
C THR A 108 10.05 12.77 -25.71
N GLU A 109 10.39 11.47 -25.66
CA GLU A 109 9.58 10.46 -24.96
C GLU A 109 9.47 10.79 -23.48
N THR A 110 10.61 11.07 -22.82
CA THR A 110 10.62 11.44 -21.41
C THR A 110 9.74 12.67 -21.12
N MET A 111 9.83 13.71 -21.97
CA MET A 111 9.02 14.91 -21.84
C MET A 111 7.52 14.61 -21.95
N ASN A 112 7.12 13.79 -22.94
CA ASN A 112 5.73 13.40 -23.14
C ASN A 112 5.20 12.58 -21.96
N MET A 113 5.93 11.57 -21.51
CA MET A 113 5.57 10.75 -20.36
C MET A 113 5.48 11.61 -19.09
N SER A 114 6.46 12.48 -18.86
CA SER A 114 6.47 13.39 -17.70
C SER A 114 5.24 14.29 -17.69
N ARG A 115 4.86 14.84 -18.85
CA ARG A 115 3.66 15.67 -18.99
C ARG A 115 2.40 14.89 -18.62
N ILE A 116 2.26 13.66 -19.11
CA ILE A 116 1.09 12.81 -18.84
C ILE A 116 1.00 12.49 -17.35
N PHE A 117 2.07 11.95 -16.75
CA PHE A 117 2.06 11.52 -15.36
C PHE A 117 1.93 12.69 -14.38
N LEU A 118 2.68 13.78 -14.60
CA LEU A 118 2.57 14.96 -13.72
C LEU A 118 1.19 15.63 -13.80
N LYS A 119 0.52 15.61 -14.97
CA LYS A 119 -0.86 16.09 -15.08
C LYS A 119 -1.83 15.20 -14.33
N LYS A 120 -1.72 13.86 -14.49
CA LYS A 120 -2.55 12.91 -13.71
C LYS A 120 -2.43 13.10 -12.21
N LEU A 121 -1.24 13.51 -11.73
CA LEU A 121 -0.95 13.73 -10.31
C LEU A 121 -1.08 15.18 -9.84
N ASP A 122 -1.59 16.12 -10.66
CA ASP A 122 -1.67 17.56 -10.37
C ASP A 122 -0.32 18.15 -9.92
N ALA A 123 0.74 17.79 -10.59
CA ALA A 123 2.09 18.27 -10.28
C ALA A 123 2.79 18.95 -11.46
N TYR A 124 2.13 19.06 -12.62
CA TYR A 124 2.73 19.61 -13.83
C TYR A 124 3.13 21.09 -13.70
N GLN A 125 2.40 21.88 -12.92
CA GLN A 125 2.71 23.30 -12.66
C GLN A 125 4.05 23.52 -11.94
N TYR A 126 4.64 22.46 -11.39
CA TYR A 126 5.93 22.52 -10.70
C TYR A 126 7.12 22.06 -11.56
N ILE A 127 6.90 21.80 -12.87
CA ILE A 127 7.87 21.15 -13.75
C ILE A 127 9.20 21.91 -13.85
N ASP A 128 9.16 23.24 -13.78
CA ASP A 128 10.34 24.12 -13.86
C ASP A 128 10.90 24.49 -12.48
N ARG A 129 10.24 24.12 -11.38
CA ARG A 129 10.73 24.39 -10.03
C ARG A 129 11.84 23.41 -9.64
N LYS A 130 12.77 23.88 -8.81
CA LYS A 130 13.79 23.01 -8.23
C LYS A 130 13.14 21.99 -7.30
N ALA A 131 13.59 20.73 -7.35
CA ALA A 131 13.03 19.67 -6.52
C ALA A 131 13.15 19.97 -5.02
N GLY A 132 14.23 20.66 -4.60
CA GLY A 132 14.41 21.06 -3.19
C GLY A 132 13.36 22.02 -2.64
N GLU A 133 12.72 22.79 -3.51
CA GLU A 133 11.70 23.79 -3.14
C GLU A 133 10.28 23.20 -3.03
N LEU A 134 10.11 21.93 -3.36
CA LEU A 134 8.81 21.27 -3.36
C LEU A 134 8.41 20.77 -1.97
N SER A 135 7.12 20.77 -1.69
CA SER A 135 6.57 20.08 -0.52
C SER A 135 6.85 18.56 -0.58
N ARG A 136 6.79 17.88 0.56
CA ARG A 136 6.95 16.41 0.61
C ARG A 136 5.98 15.68 -0.32
N GLY A 137 4.71 16.08 -0.30
CA GLY A 137 3.68 15.49 -1.17
C GLY A 137 3.95 15.73 -2.66
N THR A 138 4.42 16.93 -3.04
CA THR A 138 4.79 17.21 -4.43
C THR A 138 6.05 16.44 -4.85
N LYS A 139 7.06 16.32 -3.97
CA LYS A 139 8.23 15.46 -4.21
C LYS A 139 7.81 14.00 -4.43
N GLN A 140 6.85 13.51 -3.64
CA GLN A 140 6.30 12.16 -3.79
C GLN A 140 5.67 11.94 -5.18
N LYS A 141 4.85 12.88 -5.63
CA LYS A 141 4.24 12.84 -6.98
C LYS A 141 5.29 12.81 -8.09
N VAL A 142 6.34 13.62 -7.97
CA VAL A 142 7.46 13.64 -8.92
C VAL A 142 8.25 12.34 -8.87
N ALA A 143 8.49 11.78 -7.69
CA ALA A 143 9.19 10.52 -7.52
C ALA A 143 8.40 9.33 -8.12
N ILE A 144 7.07 9.33 -8.00
CA ILE A 144 6.20 8.36 -8.69
C ILE A 144 6.34 8.51 -10.21
N CYS A 145 6.23 9.75 -10.73
CA CYS A 145 6.43 10.02 -12.16
C CYS A 145 7.80 9.49 -12.63
N ARG A 146 8.89 9.81 -11.92
CA ARG A 146 10.24 9.32 -12.22
C ARG A 146 10.29 7.79 -12.29
N ALA A 147 9.67 7.11 -11.34
CA ALA A 147 9.69 5.66 -11.27
C ALA A 147 8.94 5.00 -12.44
N LEU A 148 7.95 5.67 -13.02
CA LEU A 148 7.18 5.20 -14.16
C LEU A 148 7.85 5.45 -15.52
N LEU A 149 8.85 6.34 -15.61
CA LEU A 149 9.54 6.63 -16.88
C LEU A 149 10.21 5.42 -17.51
N GLY A 150 10.65 4.45 -16.71
CA GLY A 150 11.26 3.20 -17.19
C GLY A 150 10.25 2.19 -17.73
N ASN A 151 8.96 2.48 -17.72
CA ASN A 151 7.89 1.53 -18.07
C ASN A 151 8.14 0.13 -17.48
N PRO A 152 8.34 0.00 -16.15
CA PRO A 152 8.75 -1.25 -15.52
C PRO A 152 7.68 -2.33 -15.66
N ASP A 153 8.08 -3.60 -15.61
CA ASP A 153 7.14 -4.72 -15.49
C ASP A 153 6.75 -4.99 -14.04
N VAL A 154 7.60 -4.57 -13.11
CA VAL A 154 7.41 -4.68 -11.67
C VAL A 154 7.56 -3.31 -11.02
N PHE A 155 6.53 -2.88 -10.31
CA PHE A 155 6.53 -1.62 -9.59
C PHE A 155 6.47 -1.89 -8.08
N LEU A 156 7.57 -1.62 -7.38
CA LEU A 156 7.72 -1.77 -5.93
C LEU A 156 7.52 -0.40 -5.27
N LEU A 157 6.60 -0.31 -4.32
CA LEU A 157 6.22 0.96 -3.71
C LEU A 157 6.26 0.85 -2.18
N ASP A 158 7.08 1.69 -1.56
CA ASP A 158 7.19 1.78 -0.10
C ASP A 158 6.46 3.02 0.39
N GLU A 159 5.31 2.83 1.04
CA GLU A 159 4.44 3.89 1.58
C GLU A 159 4.16 5.05 0.58
N PRO A 160 3.71 4.78 -0.67
CA PRO A 160 3.69 5.78 -1.76
C PRO A 160 2.74 6.95 -1.50
N THR A 161 1.80 6.83 -0.58
CA THR A 161 0.79 7.86 -0.25
C THR A 161 1.01 8.54 1.09
N ALA A 162 2.11 8.23 1.80
CA ALA A 162 2.34 8.67 3.18
C ALA A 162 2.25 10.20 3.41
N PHE A 163 2.62 11.00 2.40
CA PHE A 163 2.67 12.47 2.49
C PHE A 163 1.64 13.16 1.58
N LEU A 164 0.66 12.42 1.08
CA LEU A 164 -0.38 12.91 0.20
C LEU A 164 -1.67 13.19 0.97
N ASP A 165 -2.40 14.23 0.55
CA ASP A 165 -3.80 14.39 0.91
C ASP A 165 -4.67 13.29 0.26
N ALA A 166 -5.90 13.14 0.74
CA ALA A 166 -6.79 12.08 0.29
C ALA A 166 -7.06 12.12 -1.23
N ALA A 167 -7.23 13.32 -1.81
CA ALA A 167 -7.49 13.47 -3.24
C ALA A 167 -6.26 13.09 -4.09
N SER A 168 -5.06 13.45 -3.63
CA SER A 168 -3.81 13.08 -4.29
C SER A 168 -3.51 11.59 -4.14
N ALA A 169 -3.76 11.01 -2.97
CA ALA A 169 -3.62 9.57 -2.74
C ALA A 169 -4.55 8.78 -3.66
N GLU A 170 -5.80 9.24 -3.83
CA GLU A 170 -6.78 8.64 -4.74
C GLU A 170 -6.26 8.56 -6.18
N LYS A 171 -5.66 9.64 -6.70
CA LYS A 171 -5.08 9.66 -8.05
C LYS A 171 -3.93 8.68 -8.21
N VAL A 172 -3.09 8.54 -7.18
CA VAL A 172 -2.02 7.52 -7.16
C VAL A 172 -2.63 6.12 -7.19
N HIS A 173 -3.65 5.86 -6.38
CA HIS A 173 -4.30 4.56 -6.33
C HIS A 173 -4.89 4.16 -7.69
N ILE A 174 -5.65 5.05 -8.34
CA ILE A 174 -6.22 4.82 -9.68
C ILE A 174 -5.11 4.50 -10.68
N MET A 175 -4.01 5.25 -10.67
CA MET A 175 -2.90 5.01 -11.58
C MET A 175 -2.23 3.65 -11.34
N LEU A 176 -2.13 3.20 -10.09
CA LEU A 176 -1.59 1.88 -9.76
C LEU A 176 -2.53 0.75 -10.18
N GLU A 177 -3.86 0.96 -10.07
CA GLU A 177 -4.86 0.02 -10.58
C GLU A 177 -4.81 -0.11 -12.10
N GLU A 178 -4.68 1.01 -12.83
CA GLU A 178 -4.45 1.00 -14.28
C GLU A 178 -3.21 0.17 -14.62
N PHE A 179 -2.10 0.42 -13.93
CA PHE A 179 -0.83 -0.27 -14.14
C PHE A 179 -0.93 -1.79 -13.89
N ALA A 180 -1.62 -2.16 -12.83
CA ALA A 180 -1.89 -3.56 -12.51
C ALA A 180 -2.81 -4.23 -13.56
N SER A 181 -3.81 -3.51 -14.08
CA SER A 181 -4.75 -3.97 -15.09
C SER A 181 -4.07 -4.20 -16.45
N ASP A 182 -3.00 -3.44 -16.73
CA ASP A 182 -2.15 -3.63 -17.92
C ASP A 182 -1.26 -4.88 -17.85
N GLY A 183 -1.47 -5.73 -16.84
CA GLY A 183 -0.75 -7.00 -16.65
C GLY A 183 0.65 -6.86 -16.08
N LYS A 184 0.96 -5.72 -15.47
CA LYS A 184 2.18 -5.48 -14.71
C LYS A 184 2.06 -6.04 -13.29
N VAL A 185 3.17 -6.12 -12.57
CA VAL A 185 3.20 -6.49 -11.16
C VAL A 185 3.31 -5.23 -10.31
N VAL A 186 2.36 -4.98 -9.43
CA VAL A 186 2.44 -3.93 -8.43
C VAL A 186 2.58 -4.56 -7.06
N LEU A 187 3.64 -4.24 -6.34
CA LEU A 187 3.85 -4.64 -4.95
C LEU A 187 3.92 -3.40 -4.06
N TYR A 188 2.83 -3.16 -3.36
CA TYR A 188 2.60 -1.98 -2.53
C TYR A 188 2.81 -2.33 -1.05
N ALA A 189 3.79 -1.72 -0.41
CA ALA A 189 4.03 -1.87 1.02
C ALA A 189 3.40 -0.72 1.80
N THR A 190 2.59 -1.04 2.81
CA THR A 190 1.95 -0.05 3.70
C THR A 190 1.77 -0.59 5.11
N GLN A 191 1.63 0.32 6.06
CA GLN A 191 1.16 0.00 7.41
C GLN A 191 -0.34 0.30 7.59
N ARG A 192 -0.99 0.90 6.59
CA ARG A 192 -2.38 1.37 6.67
C ARG A 192 -3.32 0.33 6.11
N LEU A 193 -4.17 -0.21 6.99
CA LEU A 193 -5.12 -1.27 6.61
C LEU A 193 -6.20 -0.77 5.64
N ASN A 194 -6.65 0.48 5.79
CA ASN A 194 -7.62 1.10 4.90
C ASN A 194 -7.11 1.21 3.45
N GLU A 195 -5.82 1.49 3.25
CA GLU A 195 -5.20 1.46 1.92
C GLU A 195 -5.16 0.05 1.34
N ALA A 196 -4.81 -0.96 2.18
CA ALA A 196 -4.79 -2.34 1.75
C ALA A 196 -6.19 -2.87 1.41
N ALA A 197 -7.21 -2.47 2.17
CA ALA A 197 -8.59 -2.89 1.97
C ALA A 197 -9.23 -2.30 0.70
N ARG A 198 -8.71 -1.18 0.20
CA ARG A 198 -9.20 -0.52 -1.00
C ARG A 198 -9.02 -1.36 -2.27
N PHE A 199 -7.91 -2.08 -2.39
CA PHE A 199 -7.53 -2.77 -3.60
C PHE A 199 -8.04 -4.22 -3.63
N ASN A 200 -8.54 -4.66 -4.78
CA ASN A 200 -8.73 -6.09 -5.03
C ASN A 200 -7.37 -6.77 -5.26
N ALA A 201 -6.68 -7.10 -4.19
CA ALA A 201 -5.28 -7.48 -4.18
C ALA A 201 -5.01 -8.78 -3.42
N ASN A 202 -3.88 -9.42 -3.72
CA ASN A 202 -3.29 -10.40 -2.82
C ASN A 202 -2.59 -9.66 -1.67
N LEU A 203 -2.79 -10.14 -0.46
CA LEU A 203 -2.30 -9.50 0.76
C LEU A 203 -1.30 -10.42 1.47
N PHE A 204 -0.16 -9.86 1.83
CA PHE A 204 0.90 -10.53 2.57
C PHE A 204 1.13 -9.78 3.88
N ILE A 205 0.79 -10.41 5.00
CA ILE A 205 0.99 -9.81 6.33
C ILE A 205 2.40 -10.14 6.79
N ILE A 206 3.22 -9.10 7.01
CA ILE A 206 4.60 -9.25 7.47
C ILE A 206 4.73 -8.80 8.93
N LYS A 207 5.36 -9.63 9.76
CA LYS A 207 5.68 -9.33 11.16
C LYS A 207 7.06 -9.86 11.51
N LYS A 208 7.90 -9.03 12.12
CA LYS A 208 9.26 -9.40 12.55
C LYS A 208 10.06 -10.11 11.46
N GLY A 209 10.00 -9.59 10.24
CA GLY A 209 10.72 -10.14 9.09
C GLY A 209 10.17 -11.43 8.51
N ARG A 210 8.97 -11.88 8.87
CA ARG A 210 8.34 -13.09 8.33
C ARG A 210 6.96 -12.78 7.75
N ILE A 211 6.61 -13.42 6.63
CA ILE A 211 5.21 -13.43 6.17
C ILE A 211 4.43 -14.38 7.08
N SER A 212 3.57 -13.81 7.92
CA SER A 212 2.75 -14.56 8.87
C SER A 212 1.49 -15.13 8.22
N LYS A 213 0.94 -14.43 7.21
CA LYS A 213 -0.29 -14.81 6.53
C LYS A 213 -0.33 -14.27 5.11
N SER A 214 -0.91 -15.05 4.20
CA SER A 214 -1.26 -14.62 2.84
C SER A 214 -2.77 -14.75 2.66
N LEU A 215 -3.43 -13.71 2.16
CA LEU A 215 -4.87 -13.62 2.03
C LEU A 215 -5.23 -13.10 0.64
N ARG A 216 -6.38 -13.50 0.12
CA ARG A 216 -7.03 -12.80 -0.98
C ARG A 216 -7.88 -11.67 -0.43
N HIS A 217 -8.14 -10.66 -1.24
CA HIS A 217 -9.00 -9.53 -0.85
C HIS A 217 -10.36 -9.99 -0.30
N SER A 218 -10.97 -11.02 -0.90
CA SER A 218 -12.23 -11.62 -0.41
C SER A 218 -12.16 -12.10 1.05
N ASP A 219 -10.99 -12.57 1.48
CA ASP A 219 -10.78 -13.16 2.80
C ASP A 219 -10.39 -12.09 3.84
N LEU A 220 -9.93 -10.92 3.34
CA LEU A 220 -9.50 -9.80 4.18
C LEU A 220 -10.66 -9.31 5.05
N TYR A 221 -11.81 -9.04 4.44
CA TYR A 221 -12.98 -8.55 5.17
C TYR A 221 -13.45 -9.51 6.27
N GLY A 222 -13.44 -10.80 6.00
CA GLY A 222 -13.75 -11.81 7.02
C GLY A 222 -12.73 -11.82 8.17
N SER A 223 -11.47 -11.52 7.87
CA SER A 223 -10.39 -11.46 8.87
C SER A 223 -10.39 -10.14 9.64
N ILE A 224 -10.65 -9.01 8.98
CA ILE A 224 -10.74 -7.66 9.60
C ILE A 224 -11.91 -7.61 10.58
N LEU A 225 -13.07 -8.20 10.21
CA LEU A 225 -14.27 -8.15 11.03
C LEU A 225 -14.20 -9.04 12.27
N LYS A 226 -13.25 -9.99 12.31
CA LYS A 226 -13.16 -10.92 13.45
C LYS A 226 -12.62 -10.20 14.70
N GLY A 227 -13.53 -9.71 15.54
CA GLY A 227 -13.21 -8.92 16.74
C GLY A 227 -13.19 -7.40 16.50
N ALA A 228 -13.53 -6.93 15.29
CA ALA A 228 -13.57 -5.51 14.97
C ALA A 228 -14.61 -4.77 15.81
N ARG A 229 -14.28 -3.55 16.20
CA ARG A 229 -15.18 -2.64 16.92
C ARG A 229 -15.81 -1.70 15.91
N ILE A 230 -17.13 -1.75 15.81
CA ILE A 230 -17.91 -0.86 14.95
C ILE A 230 -18.53 0.23 15.82
N ASN A 231 -18.37 1.49 15.42
CA ASN A 231 -19.06 2.62 16.03
C ASN A 231 -20.25 3.01 15.15
N ILE A 232 -21.45 2.94 15.73
CA ILE A 232 -22.69 3.36 15.07
C ILE A 232 -23.10 4.68 15.71
N LYS A 233 -23.08 5.76 14.94
CA LYS A 233 -23.54 7.07 15.37
C LYS A 233 -25.03 7.23 15.04
N LEU A 234 -25.81 7.57 16.03
CA LEU A 234 -27.24 7.83 15.91
C LEU A 234 -27.51 9.36 15.90
N ALA A 235 -28.64 9.77 15.33
CA ALA A 235 -29.09 11.14 15.42
C ALA A 235 -29.40 11.54 16.86
N ASP A 236 -30.08 10.67 17.58
CA ASP A 236 -30.46 10.86 18.98
C ASP A 236 -29.93 9.73 19.87
N PRO A 237 -29.59 10.00 21.13
CA PRO A 237 -29.15 9.00 22.05
C PRO A 237 -30.29 8.03 22.41
N LEU A 238 -29.98 6.73 22.51
CA LEU A 238 -30.91 5.75 23.04
C LEU A 238 -30.84 5.70 24.57
N THR A 239 -31.94 5.25 25.18
CA THR A 239 -31.88 4.91 26.60
C THR A 239 -30.93 3.74 26.83
N ASP A 240 -30.25 3.72 27.97
CA ASP A 240 -29.31 2.64 28.33
C ASP A 240 -29.93 1.25 28.24
N ALA A 241 -31.19 1.12 28.59
CA ALA A 241 -31.93 -0.12 28.53
C ALA A 241 -32.11 -0.66 27.10
N VAL A 242 -32.24 0.22 26.12
CA VAL A 242 -32.34 -0.13 24.68
C VAL A 242 -30.93 -0.34 24.08
N ALA A 243 -29.98 0.52 24.40
CA ALA A 243 -28.63 0.44 23.91
C ALA A 243 -27.97 -0.89 24.28
N ARG A 244 -28.10 -1.36 25.53
CA ARG A 244 -27.54 -2.64 26.00
C ARG A 244 -28.14 -3.88 25.34
N LYS A 245 -29.28 -3.75 24.69
CA LYS A 245 -29.95 -4.87 23.96
C LYS A 245 -29.58 -4.92 22.48
N VAL A 246 -28.76 -3.98 22.01
CA VAL A 246 -28.20 -4.03 20.65
C VAL A 246 -27.37 -5.29 20.49
N PRO A 247 -27.59 -6.12 19.47
CA PRO A 247 -26.77 -7.30 19.23
C PRO A 247 -25.27 -6.92 19.19
N HIS A 248 -24.44 -7.74 19.83
CA HIS A 248 -22.99 -7.56 19.90
C HIS A 248 -22.53 -6.28 20.63
N PHE A 249 -23.39 -5.70 21.47
CA PHE A 249 -23.12 -4.49 22.24
C PHE A 249 -21.82 -4.59 23.04
N ASN A 250 -21.02 -3.51 22.99
CA ASN A 250 -19.80 -3.37 23.77
C ASN A 250 -19.90 -2.16 24.71
N ALA A 251 -20.25 -0.98 24.17
CA ALA A 251 -20.37 0.25 24.93
C ALA A 251 -21.32 1.23 24.25
N ALA A 252 -21.85 2.19 25.01
CA ALA A 252 -22.56 3.36 24.49
C ALA A 252 -22.01 4.63 25.15
N LEU A 253 -21.89 5.72 24.39
CA LEU A 253 -21.52 7.04 24.88
C LEU A 253 -22.33 8.10 24.10
N GLY A 254 -23.36 8.65 24.76
CA GLY A 254 -24.30 9.56 24.11
C GLY A 254 -25.01 8.86 22.93
N SER A 255 -24.93 9.46 21.74
CA SER A 255 -25.51 8.91 20.51
C SER A 255 -24.60 7.90 19.78
N ASN A 256 -23.45 7.54 20.35
CA ASN A 256 -22.56 6.55 19.75
C ASN A 256 -22.71 5.19 20.44
N ILE A 257 -22.97 4.16 19.64
CA ILE A 257 -23.05 2.77 20.07
C ILE A 257 -21.86 2.03 19.49
N ARG A 258 -21.12 1.33 20.34
CA ARG A 258 -20.02 0.46 19.93
C ARG A 258 -20.45 -1.00 20.03
N ILE A 259 -20.23 -1.73 18.95
CA ILE A 259 -20.45 -3.18 18.90
C ILE A 259 -19.14 -3.89 18.57
N THR A 260 -18.99 -5.14 19.00
CA THR A 260 -17.86 -6.01 18.61
C THR A 260 -18.40 -7.08 17.69
N VAL A 261 -17.87 -7.18 16.48
CA VAL A 261 -18.38 -8.05 15.43
C VAL A 261 -17.40 -9.12 15.04
N ARG A 262 -17.90 -10.24 14.49
CA ARG A 262 -17.11 -11.35 13.95
C ARG A 262 -17.25 -11.48 12.44
N ASN A 263 -18.34 -10.93 11.90
CA ASN A 263 -18.66 -10.99 10.48
C ASN A 263 -19.74 -9.94 10.15
N TYR A 264 -20.07 -9.79 8.85
CA TYR A 264 -21.07 -8.82 8.37
C TYR A 264 -22.51 -9.08 8.91
N LYS A 265 -22.86 -10.32 9.23
CA LYS A 265 -24.20 -10.61 9.75
C LYS A 265 -24.41 -9.91 11.08
N ASP A 266 -23.36 -9.86 11.92
CA ASP A 266 -23.41 -9.19 13.22
C ASP A 266 -23.73 -7.70 13.09
N ILE A 267 -23.13 -7.04 12.07
CA ILE A 267 -23.42 -5.62 11.77
C ILE A 267 -24.87 -5.44 11.33
N ASN A 268 -25.31 -6.31 10.40
CA ASN A 268 -26.68 -6.26 9.89
C ASN A 268 -27.72 -6.50 10.99
N GLU A 269 -27.46 -7.39 11.93
CA GLU A 269 -28.33 -7.65 13.08
C GLU A 269 -28.44 -6.41 13.97
N ALA A 270 -27.32 -5.78 14.29
CA ALA A 270 -27.30 -4.55 15.08
C ALA A 270 -28.06 -3.40 14.38
N ILE A 271 -27.81 -3.19 13.08
CA ILE A 271 -28.49 -2.16 12.28
C ILE A 271 -30.00 -2.43 12.22
N LYS A 272 -30.42 -3.67 11.93
CA LYS A 272 -31.85 -4.03 11.92
C LYS A 272 -32.53 -3.80 13.27
N TYR A 273 -31.86 -4.14 14.36
CA TYR A 273 -32.38 -3.89 15.70
C TYR A 273 -32.58 -2.39 15.96
N LEU A 274 -31.57 -1.57 15.64
CA LEU A 274 -31.60 -0.11 15.83
C LEU A 274 -32.74 0.53 15.02
N ILE A 275 -32.85 0.20 13.73
CA ILE A 275 -33.92 0.69 12.85
C ILE A 275 -35.31 0.22 13.40
N GLY A 276 -35.42 -1.04 13.84
CA GLY A 276 -36.63 -1.55 14.43
C GLY A 276 -37.05 -0.89 15.77
N LYS A 277 -36.14 -0.17 16.41
CA LYS A 277 -36.38 0.70 17.58
C LYS A 277 -36.64 2.17 17.24
N GLY A 278 -36.71 2.50 15.94
CA GLY A 278 -36.94 3.86 15.46
C GLY A 278 -35.67 4.75 15.50
N ALA A 279 -34.50 4.17 15.67
CA ALA A 279 -33.24 4.93 15.66
C ALA A 279 -32.83 5.36 14.25
N TYR A 280 -32.43 6.63 14.09
CA TYR A 280 -31.86 7.14 12.85
C TYR A 280 -30.35 7.03 12.89
N ILE A 281 -29.77 6.22 11.98
CA ILE A 281 -28.32 6.01 11.88
C ILE A 281 -27.70 7.12 11.01
N VAL A 282 -26.76 7.84 11.58
CA VAL A 282 -26.01 8.95 10.90
C VAL A 282 -24.78 8.41 10.21
N SER A 283 -24.00 7.55 10.88
CA SER A 283 -22.85 6.88 10.29
C SER A 283 -22.61 5.51 10.94
N VAL A 284 -21.90 4.65 10.19
CA VAL A 284 -21.38 3.39 10.66
C VAL A 284 -19.91 3.37 10.34
N ASP A 285 -19.10 3.58 11.37
CA ASP A 285 -17.65 3.65 11.23
C ASP A 285 -17.02 2.47 11.98
N TYR A 286 -16.03 1.84 11.42
CA TYR A 286 -15.24 0.89 12.21
C TYR A 286 -14.01 1.60 12.74
N SER A 287 -13.72 1.42 14.02
CA SER A 287 -12.42 1.74 14.56
C SER A 287 -11.45 0.74 13.91
N GLU A 288 -10.48 1.25 13.16
CA GLU A 288 -9.47 0.41 12.50
C GLU A 288 -8.96 -0.62 13.50
N PRO A 289 -9.09 -1.93 13.20
CA PRO A 289 -8.32 -2.90 13.94
C PRO A 289 -6.87 -2.49 13.72
N LEU A 290 -6.11 -2.29 14.80
CA LEU A 290 -4.68 -2.13 14.68
C LEU A 290 -4.18 -3.36 13.91
N ILE A 291 -3.25 -3.17 12.98
CA ILE A 291 -2.61 -4.31 12.27
C ILE A 291 -2.15 -5.36 13.29
N GLU A 292 -1.82 -4.91 14.50
CA GLU A 292 -1.47 -5.72 15.68
C GLU A 292 -2.58 -6.70 16.10
N ASP A 293 -3.86 -6.33 15.93
CA ASP A 293 -5.01 -7.19 16.26
C ASP A 293 -5.26 -8.27 15.19
N MET A 294 -4.67 -8.13 14.00
CA MET A 294 -4.75 -9.11 12.90
C MET A 294 -3.57 -10.09 12.89
N LEU A 295 -2.57 -9.81 13.68
CA LEU A 295 -1.30 -10.52 13.80
C LEU A 295 -1.29 -11.50 14.96
#